data_2eb88d0867211a8a0b88e86debaf8715
#
_entry.id   2eb88d0867211a8a0b88e86debaf8715
#
_cell.length_a   1.000
_cell.length_b   1.000
_cell.length_c   1.000
_cell.angle_alpha   90.00
_cell.angle_beta   90.00
_cell.angle_gamma   90.00
#
_symmetry.space_group_name_H-M   'P 1'
#
loop_
_entity.id
_entity.type
_entity.pdbx_description
1 polymer ?
#
loop_
_entity_poly.entity_id
_entity_poly.type
_entity_poly.pdbx_seq_one_letter_code
_entity_poly.pdbx_strand_id
1 'polypeptide(L)'
;MTIKKSFIIVIIVLIVFLFLALVAKTGKLVYARVAGTDEPDSNYVFILPNESGFYDITPAQLEDRIKDKSDNNYIIVDIRDEASYEEAHVPGAINIPLNQLGYSLYGLDRTKDIIVYCFTGVTSEVACQILVNAGFKDVYNMMGGIKAWNYPVETSDGRVNI
;
A
#
# COMPACT_ATOMS: atom_id res chain seq x y z
N MET A 1 19.61 31.11 -34.78
CA MET A 1 19.87 30.49 -33.48
C MET A 1 18.59 30.11 -32.68
N THR A 2 17.41 30.47 -33.20
CA THR A 2 16.08 30.27 -32.54
C THR A 2 15.50 28.85 -32.76
N ILE A 3 15.89 28.18 -33.84
CA ILE A 3 15.34 26.84 -34.21
C ILE A 3 15.74 25.72 -33.23
N LYS A 4 16.94 25.81 -32.62
CA LYS A 4 17.41 24.79 -31.66
C LYS A 4 16.61 24.76 -30.35
N LYS A 5 16.10 25.91 -29.87
CA LYS A 5 15.30 25.95 -28.62
C LYS A 5 13.90 25.39 -28.84
N SER A 6 13.25 25.64 -29.96
CA SER A 6 11.95 25.06 -30.31
C SER A 6 12.02 23.55 -30.48
N PHE A 7 13.10 23.02 -31.03
CA PHE A 7 13.30 21.56 -31.19
C PHE A 7 13.47 20.84 -29.85
N ILE A 8 14.18 21.46 -28.91
CA ILE A 8 14.36 20.94 -27.53
C ILE A 8 13.01 20.93 -26.80
N ILE A 9 12.21 21.98 -26.92
CA ILE A 9 10.88 22.03 -26.28
C ILE A 9 9.97 20.95 -26.83
N VAL A 10 9.95 20.72 -28.15
CA VAL A 10 9.14 19.67 -28.79
C VAL A 10 9.57 18.26 -28.27
N ILE A 11 10.88 18.01 -28.14
CA ILE A 11 11.39 16.76 -27.64
C ILE A 11 10.99 16.55 -26.15
N ILE A 12 11.09 17.59 -25.33
CA ILE A 12 10.68 17.54 -23.92
C ILE A 12 9.18 17.24 -23.80
N VAL A 13 8.35 17.92 -24.59
CA VAL A 13 6.90 17.69 -24.62
C VAL A 13 6.57 16.26 -25.07
N LEU A 14 7.26 15.74 -26.08
CA LEU A 14 7.10 14.36 -26.54
C LEU A 14 7.52 13.33 -25.47
N ILE A 15 8.61 13.58 -24.76
CA ILE A 15 9.07 12.71 -23.66
C ILE A 15 8.07 12.73 -22.51
N VAL A 16 7.55 13.90 -22.14
CA VAL A 16 6.51 14.04 -21.10
C VAL A 16 5.22 13.34 -21.53
N PHE A 17 4.81 13.47 -22.80
CA PHE A 17 3.62 12.77 -23.32
C PHE A 17 3.80 11.25 -23.37
N LEU A 18 4.98 10.76 -23.76
CA LEU A 18 5.33 9.33 -23.73
C LEU A 18 5.37 8.79 -22.29
N PHE A 19 5.91 9.58 -21.36
CA PHE A 19 5.94 9.24 -19.95
C PHE A 19 4.53 9.19 -19.35
N LEU A 20 3.68 10.19 -19.63
CA LEU A 20 2.28 10.21 -19.22
C LEU A 20 1.47 9.06 -19.83
N ALA A 21 1.72 8.71 -21.10
CA ALA A 21 1.08 7.57 -21.74
C ALA A 21 1.55 6.21 -21.16
N LEU A 22 2.82 6.13 -20.76
CA LEU A 22 3.37 4.94 -20.10
C LEU A 22 2.77 4.78 -18.69
N VAL A 23 2.65 5.87 -17.92
CA VAL A 23 2.02 5.90 -16.60
C VAL A 23 0.53 5.56 -16.70
N ALA A 24 -0.19 6.07 -17.70
CA ALA A 24 -1.60 5.72 -17.94
C ALA A 24 -1.81 4.23 -18.32
N LYS A 25 -0.78 3.59 -18.84
CA LYS A 25 -0.81 2.17 -19.26
C LYS A 25 -0.39 1.20 -18.16
N THR A 26 0.35 1.66 -17.14
CA THR A 26 0.94 0.84 -16.07
C THR A 26 0.27 0.98 -14.71
N GLY A 27 -0.75 1.84 -14.56
CA GLY A 27 -1.51 1.98 -13.32
C GLY A 27 -1.34 3.33 -12.63
N LYS A 28 -2.18 3.57 -11.64
CA LYS A 28 -2.27 4.78 -10.84
C LYS A 28 -0.92 5.20 -10.25
N LEU A 29 -0.59 6.45 -10.48
CA LEU A 29 0.44 7.14 -9.71
C LEU A 29 -0.10 7.36 -8.29
N VAL A 30 0.41 6.62 -7.32
CA VAL A 30 0.04 6.83 -5.92
C VAL A 30 0.95 7.91 -5.36
N TYR A 31 0.35 9.02 -4.91
CA TYR A 31 1.06 10.11 -4.27
C TYR A 31 1.10 9.87 -2.75
N ALA A 32 2.26 9.62 -2.19
CA ALA A 32 2.45 9.66 -0.74
C ALA A 32 3.00 11.03 -0.34
N ARG A 33 2.33 11.71 0.59
CA ARG A 33 2.82 12.96 1.16
C ARG A 33 3.79 12.64 2.30
N VAL A 34 5.02 13.10 2.18
CA VAL A 34 5.98 13.02 3.29
C VAL A 34 5.65 14.14 4.28
N ALA A 35 5.25 13.78 5.49
CA ALA A 35 4.99 14.75 6.55
C ALA A 35 6.29 15.42 7.01
N GLY A 36 6.34 16.75 7.01
CA GLY A 36 7.35 17.50 7.74
C GLY A 36 8.24 18.48 6.98
N THR A 37 7.92 18.89 5.76
CA THR A 37 8.62 19.99 5.08
C THR A 37 7.63 21.01 4.51
N ASP A 38 7.82 22.29 4.86
CA ASP A 38 6.97 23.42 4.42
C ASP A 38 7.27 23.88 2.98
N GLU A 39 7.99 23.08 2.17
CA GLU A 39 8.31 23.38 0.78
C GLU A 39 7.27 22.74 -0.15
N PRO A 40 6.55 23.53 -0.99
CA PRO A 40 5.41 23.03 -1.78
C PRO A 40 5.76 22.10 -2.95
N ASP A 41 7.03 21.94 -3.32
CA ASP A 41 7.39 21.33 -4.61
C ASP A 41 8.30 20.07 -4.58
N SER A 42 8.73 19.58 -3.42
CA SER A 42 9.73 18.48 -3.40
C SER A 42 9.28 17.17 -2.76
N ASN A 43 8.03 17.04 -2.31
CA ASN A 43 7.62 15.97 -1.38
C ASN A 43 6.70 14.90 -1.98
N TYR A 44 6.71 14.72 -3.29
CA TYR A 44 6.00 13.59 -3.89
C TYR A 44 6.95 12.40 -4.07
N VAL A 45 6.78 11.37 -3.26
CA VAL A 45 7.42 10.08 -3.48
C VAL A 45 6.53 9.29 -4.43
N PHE A 46 7.03 8.99 -5.61
CA PHE A 46 6.35 8.07 -6.53
C PHE A 46 6.54 6.65 -6.02
N ILE A 47 5.49 6.05 -5.50
CA ILE A 47 5.50 4.64 -5.12
C ILE A 47 5.07 3.87 -6.37
N LEU A 48 6.03 3.15 -6.97
CA LEU A 48 5.75 2.20 -8.04
C LEU A 48 5.57 0.81 -7.42
N PRO A 49 4.72 -0.05 -8.00
CA PRO A 49 4.69 -1.45 -7.59
C PRO A 49 6.09 -2.05 -7.78
N ASN A 50 6.48 -2.95 -6.88
CA ASN A 50 7.70 -3.72 -7.05
C ASN A 50 7.58 -4.65 -8.28
N GLU A 51 8.67 -5.37 -8.63
CA GLU A 51 8.67 -6.29 -9.77
C GLU A 51 7.60 -7.39 -9.65
N SER A 52 7.14 -7.68 -8.45
CA SER A 52 6.07 -8.65 -8.16
C SER A 52 4.66 -8.06 -8.31
N GLY A 53 4.52 -6.76 -8.59
CA GLY A 53 3.24 -6.11 -8.91
C GLY A 53 2.44 -5.61 -7.71
N PHE A 54 2.99 -5.63 -6.50
CA PHE A 54 2.40 -5.01 -5.30
C PHE A 54 3.31 -3.88 -4.79
N TYR A 55 2.81 -3.10 -3.84
CA TYR A 55 3.50 -1.97 -3.23
C TYR A 55 3.99 -2.34 -1.83
N ASP A 56 4.99 -1.63 -1.34
CA ASP A 56 5.38 -1.67 0.05
C ASP A 56 4.86 -0.44 0.79
N ILE A 57 4.38 -0.64 2.03
CA ILE A 57 3.94 0.43 2.92
C ILE A 57 4.66 0.29 4.26
N THR A 58 5.14 1.39 4.82
CA THR A 58 5.72 1.39 6.15
C THR A 58 4.63 1.40 7.23
N PRO A 59 4.92 0.91 8.47
CA PRO A 59 4.02 1.07 9.61
C PRO A 59 3.58 2.52 9.85
N ALA A 60 4.49 3.49 9.69
CA ALA A 60 4.17 4.91 9.85
C ALA A 60 3.16 5.41 8.82
N GLN A 61 3.33 5.05 7.56
CA GLN A 61 2.39 5.40 6.49
C GLN A 61 1.00 4.77 6.72
N LEU A 62 0.95 3.53 7.21
CA LEU A 62 -0.32 2.88 7.54
C LEU A 62 -0.99 3.56 8.74
N GLU A 63 -0.22 3.90 9.78
CA GLU A 63 -0.74 4.62 10.94
C GLU A 63 -1.31 6.00 10.56
N ASP A 64 -0.66 6.72 9.64
CA ASP A 64 -1.18 7.99 9.11
C ASP A 64 -2.51 7.79 8.38
N ARG A 65 -2.66 6.71 7.62
CA ARG A 65 -3.94 6.37 6.97
C ARG A 65 -5.03 6.03 7.99
N ILE A 66 -4.71 5.28 9.04
CA ILE A 66 -5.66 4.92 10.11
C ILE A 66 -6.15 6.17 10.85
N LYS A 67 -5.27 7.15 11.07
CA LYS A 67 -5.60 8.43 11.72
C LYS A 67 -6.45 9.35 10.84
N ASP A 68 -6.29 9.28 9.53
CA ASP A 68 -7.11 10.05 8.59
C ASP A 68 -8.51 9.43 8.47
N LYS A 69 -9.43 9.96 9.26
CA LYS A 69 -10.83 9.48 9.27
C LYS A 69 -11.58 9.74 7.96
N SER A 70 -11.00 10.48 7.02
CA SER A 70 -11.56 10.67 5.67
C SER A 70 -11.09 9.57 4.70
N ASP A 71 -9.98 8.87 4.99
CA ASP A 71 -9.50 7.71 4.23
C ASP A 71 -10.23 6.44 4.69
N ASN A 72 -11.17 6.00 3.89
CA ASN A 72 -11.91 4.74 4.10
C ASN A 72 -11.74 3.76 2.93
N ASN A 73 -10.77 4.03 2.05
CA ASN A 73 -10.57 3.28 0.82
C ASN A 73 -9.56 2.13 0.97
N TYR A 74 -9.45 1.51 2.14
CA TYR A 74 -8.56 0.39 2.37
C TYR A 74 -9.18 -0.70 3.23
N ILE A 75 -8.57 -1.90 3.17
CA ILE A 75 -8.82 -3.04 4.04
C ILE A 75 -7.47 -3.52 4.54
N ILE A 76 -7.31 -3.64 5.86
CA ILE A 76 -6.10 -4.21 6.48
C ILE A 76 -6.35 -5.68 6.75
N VAL A 77 -5.46 -6.54 6.28
CA VAL A 77 -5.56 -8.00 6.41
C VAL A 77 -4.38 -8.55 7.18
N ASP A 78 -4.65 -9.12 8.34
CA ASP A 78 -3.69 -9.92 9.11
C ASP A 78 -3.77 -11.38 8.64
N ILE A 79 -2.66 -11.89 8.09
CA ILE A 79 -2.60 -13.27 7.60
C ILE A 79 -2.02 -14.27 8.60
N ARG A 80 -1.76 -13.83 9.85
CA ARG A 80 -1.32 -14.72 10.92
C ARG A 80 -2.46 -15.65 11.36
N ASP A 81 -2.14 -16.61 12.18
CA ASP A 81 -3.14 -17.46 12.83
C ASP A 81 -4.07 -16.65 13.75
N GLU A 82 -5.26 -17.19 14.01
CA GLU A 82 -6.31 -16.55 14.80
C GLU A 82 -5.85 -16.19 16.21
N ALA A 83 -5.10 -17.06 16.88
CA ALA A 83 -4.62 -16.83 18.24
C ALA A 83 -3.66 -15.62 18.31
N SER A 84 -2.75 -15.50 17.33
CA SER A 84 -1.85 -14.33 17.21
C SER A 84 -2.61 -13.04 16.94
N TYR A 85 -3.67 -13.10 16.12
CA TYR A 85 -4.53 -11.96 15.84
C TYR A 85 -5.32 -11.54 17.09
N GLU A 86 -5.91 -12.48 17.81
CA GLU A 86 -6.68 -12.24 19.03
C GLU A 86 -5.83 -11.60 20.13
N GLU A 87 -4.56 -12.00 20.25
CA GLU A 87 -3.62 -11.46 21.22
C GLU A 87 -3.35 -9.97 20.95
N ALA A 88 -3.02 -9.62 19.72
CA ALA A 88 -2.79 -8.22 19.30
C ALA A 88 -2.77 -8.10 17.78
N HIS A 89 -3.44 -7.09 17.24
CA HIS A 89 -3.44 -6.78 15.80
C HIS A 89 -3.45 -5.26 15.54
N VAL A 90 -3.16 -4.88 14.30
CA VAL A 90 -3.24 -3.49 13.85
C VAL A 90 -4.69 -3.03 13.90
N PRO A 91 -4.99 -1.83 14.46
CA PRO A 91 -6.36 -1.34 14.60
C PRO A 91 -7.15 -1.39 13.29
N GLY A 92 -8.34 -1.98 13.37
CA GLY A 92 -9.24 -2.11 12.23
C GLY A 92 -8.85 -3.22 11.23
N ALA A 93 -7.84 -4.04 11.51
CA ALA A 93 -7.51 -5.18 10.68
C ALA A 93 -8.55 -6.29 10.79
N ILE A 94 -8.74 -7.03 9.71
CA ILE A 94 -9.47 -8.31 9.70
C ILE A 94 -8.48 -9.46 9.65
N ASN A 95 -8.82 -10.59 10.29
CA ASN A 95 -8.00 -11.78 10.21
C ASN A 95 -8.43 -12.69 9.06
N ILE A 96 -7.50 -12.97 8.18
CA ILE A 96 -7.63 -13.98 7.11
C ILE A 96 -6.33 -14.79 7.07
N PRO A 97 -6.22 -15.88 7.84
CA PRO A 97 -5.01 -16.71 7.82
C PRO A 97 -4.60 -17.11 6.41
N LEU A 98 -3.29 -17.13 6.12
CA LEU A 98 -2.76 -17.36 4.78
C LEU A 98 -3.37 -18.57 4.09
N ASN A 99 -3.58 -19.68 4.82
CA ASN A 99 -4.18 -20.90 4.29
C ASN A 99 -5.67 -20.77 3.92
N GLN A 100 -6.34 -19.72 4.39
CA GLN A 100 -7.73 -19.40 4.09
C GLN A 100 -7.88 -18.31 3.03
N LEU A 101 -6.80 -17.58 2.72
CA LEU A 101 -6.84 -16.41 1.83
C LEU A 101 -7.47 -16.72 0.48
N GLY A 102 -7.10 -17.87 -0.13
CA GLY A 102 -7.63 -18.28 -1.43
C GLY A 102 -9.15 -18.41 -1.47
N TYR A 103 -9.77 -18.83 -0.38
CA TYR A 103 -11.23 -18.98 -0.26
C TYR A 103 -11.92 -17.65 0.06
N SER A 104 -11.20 -16.72 0.68
CA SER A 104 -11.72 -15.43 1.14
C SER A 104 -11.66 -14.32 0.08
N LEU A 105 -11.01 -14.55 -1.06
CA LEU A 105 -10.81 -13.56 -2.11
C LEU A 105 -12.13 -12.95 -2.64
N TYR A 106 -13.21 -13.72 -2.64
CA TYR A 106 -14.52 -13.25 -3.13
C TYR A 106 -15.21 -12.28 -2.16
N GLY A 107 -14.83 -12.30 -0.89
CA GLY A 107 -15.35 -11.40 0.14
C GLY A 107 -14.62 -10.07 0.24
N LEU A 108 -13.47 -9.93 -0.41
CA LEU A 108 -12.69 -8.70 -0.40
C LEU A 108 -13.14 -7.75 -1.50
N ASP A 109 -13.35 -6.48 -1.13
CA ASP A 109 -13.72 -5.43 -2.08
C ASP A 109 -12.50 -5.07 -2.97
N ARG A 110 -12.62 -5.35 -4.26
CA ARG A 110 -11.56 -5.13 -5.27
C ARG A 110 -11.35 -3.66 -5.64
N THR A 111 -12.20 -2.77 -5.17
CA THR A 111 -12.09 -1.33 -5.40
C THR A 111 -11.26 -0.63 -4.32
N LYS A 112 -10.95 -1.34 -3.24
CA LYS A 112 -10.17 -0.85 -2.11
C LYS A 112 -8.72 -1.29 -2.21
N ASP A 113 -7.85 -0.51 -1.57
CA ASP A 113 -6.46 -0.89 -1.31
C ASP A 113 -6.44 -2.04 -0.30
N ILE A 114 -5.75 -3.13 -0.61
CA ILE A 114 -5.61 -4.26 0.31
C ILE A 114 -4.22 -4.20 0.95
N ILE A 115 -4.17 -3.90 2.23
CA ILE A 115 -2.93 -3.80 2.99
C ILE A 115 -2.74 -5.08 3.80
N VAL A 116 -1.71 -5.84 3.49
CA VAL A 116 -1.48 -7.17 4.08
C VAL A 116 -0.28 -7.12 5.01
N TYR A 117 -0.38 -7.78 6.14
CA TYR A 117 0.77 -7.97 7.01
C TYR A 117 0.77 -9.37 7.67
N CYS A 118 1.96 -9.77 8.10
CA CYS A 118 2.19 -10.93 8.94
C CYS A 118 3.07 -10.54 10.15
N PHE A 119 3.83 -11.46 10.73
CA PHE A 119 4.72 -11.14 11.84
C PHE A 119 5.91 -10.26 11.43
N THR A 120 6.62 -10.59 10.32
CA THR A 120 7.84 -9.90 9.87
C THR A 120 7.73 -9.23 8.50
N GLY A 121 6.61 -9.35 7.80
CA GLY A 121 6.44 -8.82 6.43
C GLY A 121 6.86 -9.79 5.32
N VAL A 122 7.52 -10.91 5.63
CA VAL A 122 8.01 -11.87 4.61
C VAL A 122 6.89 -12.78 4.09
N THR A 123 6.10 -13.35 4.99
CA THR A 123 4.99 -14.24 4.58
C THR A 123 3.86 -13.45 3.92
N SER A 124 3.70 -12.17 4.25
CA SER A 124 2.70 -11.31 3.64
C SER A 124 3.01 -10.96 2.18
N GLU A 125 4.28 -11.00 1.75
CA GLU A 125 4.63 -10.91 0.32
C GLU A 125 3.98 -12.03 -0.50
N VAL A 126 3.97 -13.26 0.04
CA VAL A 126 3.30 -14.41 -0.61
C VAL A 126 1.79 -14.15 -0.73
N ALA A 127 1.18 -13.61 0.32
CA ALA A 127 -0.24 -13.25 0.28
C ALA A 127 -0.53 -12.12 -0.71
N CYS A 128 0.32 -11.11 -0.79
CA CYS A 128 0.23 -10.04 -1.79
C CYS A 128 0.30 -10.61 -3.21
N GLN A 129 1.21 -11.54 -3.46
CA GLN A 129 1.31 -12.19 -4.78
C GLN A 129 0.05 -12.99 -5.13
N ILE A 130 -0.57 -13.68 -4.15
CA ILE A 130 -1.85 -14.38 -4.37
C ILE A 130 -2.94 -13.38 -4.77
N LEU A 131 -3.03 -12.24 -4.07
CA LEU A 131 -3.99 -11.18 -4.37
C LEU A 131 -3.78 -10.56 -5.75
N VAL A 132 -2.53 -10.22 -6.10
CA VAL A 132 -2.17 -9.69 -7.43
C VAL A 132 -2.55 -10.69 -8.53
N ASN A 133 -2.20 -11.96 -8.37
CA ASN A 133 -2.54 -13.03 -9.32
C ASN A 133 -4.06 -13.25 -9.43
N ALA A 134 -4.81 -12.95 -8.37
CA ALA A 134 -6.28 -12.96 -8.38
C ALA A 134 -6.91 -11.70 -8.99
N GLY A 135 -6.10 -10.73 -9.44
CA GLY A 135 -6.53 -9.51 -10.13
C GLY A 135 -6.85 -8.32 -9.23
N PHE A 136 -6.42 -8.33 -7.96
CA PHE A 136 -6.40 -7.13 -7.14
C PHE A 136 -5.30 -6.20 -7.63
N LYS A 137 -5.57 -4.88 -7.70
CA LYS A 137 -4.66 -3.91 -8.34
C LYS A 137 -3.83 -3.13 -7.32
N ASP A 138 -4.47 -2.73 -6.24
CA ASP A 138 -3.88 -1.85 -5.23
C ASP A 138 -3.60 -2.71 -3.98
N VAL A 139 -2.52 -3.50 -4.01
CA VAL A 139 -2.11 -4.44 -2.96
C VAL A 139 -0.83 -3.93 -2.32
N TYR A 140 -0.78 -3.91 -1.00
CA TYR A 140 0.33 -3.38 -0.22
C TYR A 140 0.82 -4.41 0.80
N ASN A 141 2.13 -4.56 0.90
CA ASN A 141 2.78 -5.33 1.96
C ASN A 141 3.27 -4.37 3.06
N MET A 142 2.83 -4.54 4.30
CA MET A 142 3.37 -3.77 5.42
C MET A 142 4.76 -4.30 5.79
N MET A 143 5.78 -3.49 5.46
CA MET A 143 7.18 -3.82 5.71
C MET A 143 7.45 -4.05 7.21
N GLY A 144 8.16 -5.14 7.51
CA GLY A 144 8.49 -5.51 8.88
C GLY A 144 7.34 -6.13 9.68
N GLY A 145 6.12 -6.18 9.10
CA GLY A 145 4.95 -6.77 9.72
C GLY A 145 4.58 -6.15 11.06
N ILE A 146 3.80 -6.87 11.87
CA ILE A 146 3.40 -6.38 13.20
C ILE A 146 4.60 -6.22 14.16
N LYS A 147 5.71 -6.92 13.91
CA LYS A 147 6.94 -6.75 14.68
C LYS A 147 7.52 -5.33 14.58
N ALA A 148 7.31 -4.66 13.46
CA ALA A 148 7.75 -3.28 13.23
C ALA A 148 6.67 -2.23 13.58
N TRP A 149 5.48 -2.68 13.99
CA TRP A 149 4.38 -1.83 14.39
C TRP A 149 4.60 -1.28 15.80
N ASN A 150 5.00 -0.03 15.92
CA ASN A 150 5.30 0.64 17.21
C ASN A 150 4.17 1.60 17.63
N TYR A 151 2.95 1.28 17.30
CA TYR A 151 1.75 2.07 17.56
C TYR A 151 0.74 1.23 18.35
N PRO A 152 -0.37 1.83 18.83
CA PRO A 152 -1.41 1.09 19.51
C PRO A 152 -1.88 -0.13 18.72
N VAL A 153 -2.19 -1.22 19.44
CA VAL A 153 -2.76 -2.45 18.89
C VAL A 153 -4.14 -2.70 19.49
N GLU A 154 -4.99 -3.36 18.75
CA GLU A 154 -6.28 -3.87 19.24
C GLU A 154 -6.15 -5.34 19.63
N THR A 155 -6.98 -5.76 20.57
CA THR A 155 -7.20 -7.17 20.96
C THR A 155 -8.60 -7.58 20.55
N SER A 156 -8.89 -8.87 20.43
CA SER A 156 -10.19 -9.39 20.00
C SER A 156 -11.37 -8.92 20.87
N ASP A 157 -11.12 -8.56 22.13
CA ASP A 157 -12.13 -7.98 23.03
C ASP A 157 -12.28 -6.44 22.88
N GLY A 158 -11.65 -5.85 21.88
CA GLY A 158 -11.75 -4.41 21.54
C GLY A 158 -10.94 -3.48 22.43
N ARG A 159 -10.03 -4.02 23.25
CA ARG A 159 -9.09 -3.18 24.02
C ARG A 159 -7.96 -2.70 23.12
N VAL A 160 -7.61 -1.42 23.30
CA VAL A 160 -6.44 -0.83 22.64
C VAL A 160 -5.30 -0.80 23.66
N ASN A 161 -4.20 -1.49 23.34
CA ASN A 161 -2.98 -1.49 24.15
C ASN A 161 -1.95 -0.54 23.49
N ILE A 162 -1.22 0.20 24.34
CA ILE A 162 -0.17 1.15 23.94
C ILE A 162 1.19 0.52 24.20
#